data_dc9eadc939fab3df4b29345980047995
#
_entry.id   dc9eadc939fab3df4b29345980047995
#
_cell.length_a   1.000
_cell.length_b   1.000
_cell.length_c   1.000
_cell.angle_alpha   90.00
_cell.angle_beta   90.00
_cell.angle_gamma   90.00
#
_symmetry.space_group_name_H-M   'P 1'
#
loop_
_entity.id
_entity.type
_entity.pdbx_description
1 polymer ?
#
loop_
_entity_poly.entity_id
_entity_poly.type
_entity_poly.pdbx_seq_one_letter_code
_entity_poly.pdbx_strand_id
1 'polypeptide(L)'
;MTNEKDQEDDTLILDRRGALECMLWAGTGVLWTISGGVPSSALIGSAQAQGAGLSFLQISDSHIGFDRPANPNPLATLEECIAKVAATPVKPAFMIHTGDITHLSKPKEFDDAAQALSKLKLDGHYVPGEHDVIDEETGKAYLERYGKGARGAGWYSFDQSGVHFIGLVNVVNLKAGGMGNLGDEQLAWLADDLKGKSNSTPIVVFAHIPLWTVAPEWGWGTEDSAKALALLARFGSVTVLNGHIHQLMQKVEGNVTFHTARSTAFPQPAPGTAPSPGPKVVPANELRGLLGVTNVSYRVGNAKLAITDTALAG
;
A
#
# COMPACT_ATOMS: atom_id res chain seq x y z
N MET A 1 -3.76 42.10 62.63
CA MET A 1 -2.55 41.33 62.23
C MET A 1 -3.01 40.28 61.24
N THR A 2 -2.99 40.63 60.00
CA THR A 2 -3.40 39.80 58.85
C THR A 2 -2.15 39.46 58.07
N ASN A 3 -1.85 38.18 57.96
CA ASN A 3 -0.77 37.66 57.11
C ASN A 3 -1.36 37.33 55.73
N GLU A 4 -1.05 38.15 54.73
CA GLU A 4 -1.14 37.80 53.31
C GLU A 4 -0.01 36.83 52.98
N LYS A 5 -0.39 35.68 52.42
CA LYS A 5 0.52 34.78 51.74
C LYS A 5 0.47 35.07 50.26
N ASP A 6 1.61 35.50 49.74
CA ASP A 6 1.90 35.63 48.33
C ASP A 6 1.72 34.27 47.65
N GLN A 7 0.84 34.19 46.65
CA GLN A 7 0.82 33.12 45.63
C GLN A 7 1.83 33.49 44.55
N GLU A 8 2.95 32.80 44.50
CA GLU A 8 3.83 32.81 43.34
C GLU A 8 3.13 32.13 42.17
N ASP A 9 2.93 32.89 41.13
CA ASP A 9 2.44 32.45 39.82
C ASP A 9 3.58 31.79 39.06
N ASP A 10 3.60 30.45 39.11
CA ASP A 10 4.64 29.61 38.45
C ASP A 10 4.33 29.49 36.95
N THR A 11 4.47 30.61 36.24
CA THR A 11 4.45 30.62 34.78
C THR A 11 5.74 29.92 34.26
N LEU A 12 5.61 28.66 33.88
CA LEU A 12 6.65 27.91 33.16
C LEU A 12 7.05 28.65 31.88
N ILE A 13 8.05 29.50 31.97
CA ILE A 13 8.73 30.10 30.81
C ILE A 13 9.60 28.99 30.20
N LEU A 14 9.05 28.25 29.24
CA LEU A 14 9.84 27.36 28.40
C LEU A 14 10.84 28.20 27.61
N ASP A 15 12.12 28.10 27.96
CA ASP A 15 13.15 28.70 27.17
C ASP A 15 13.30 27.96 25.82
N ARG A 16 13.99 28.56 24.86
CA ARG A 16 14.17 27.96 23.51
C ARG A 16 14.85 26.60 23.55
N ARG A 17 15.59 26.30 24.58
CA ARG A 17 16.31 25.05 24.77
C ARG A 17 15.37 23.95 25.30
N GLY A 18 14.52 24.25 26.26
CA GLY A 18 13.48 23.36 26.77
C GLY A 18 12.42 23.01 25.73
N ALA A 19 12.07 23.98 24.84
CA ALA A 19 11.18 23.71 23.70
C ALA A 19 11.83 22.77 22.69
N LEU A 20 13.13 22.87 22.42
CA LEU A 20 13.88 21.96 21.54
C LEU A 20 14.04 20.57 22.15
N GLU A 21 14.24 20.46 23.46
CA GLU A 21 14.30 19.17 24.17
C GLU A 21 12.95 18.45 24.16
N CYS A 22 11.83 19.16 24.36
CA CYS A 22 10.49 18.60 24.21
C CYS A 22 10.19 18.13 22.78
N MET A 23 10.71 18.82 21.75
CA MET A 23 10.58 18.41 20.35
C MET A 23 11.41 17.18 19.99
N LEU A 24 12.56 16.99 20.63
CA LEU A 24 13.38 15.79 20.51
C LEU A 24 12.68 14.55 21.09
N TRP A 25 11.85 14.72 22.11
CA TRP A 25 11.06 13.64 22.72
C TRP A 25 9.84 13.26 21.87
N ALA A 26 9.31 14.17 21.04
CA ALA A 26 8.14 13.94 20.19
C ALA A 26 8.45 13.29 18.82
N GLY A 27 9.73 13.05 18.50
CA GLY A 27 10.14 12.16 17.40
C GLY A 27 9.95 12.66 15.97
N THR A 28 9.28 13.80 15.70
CA THR A 28 9.28 14.52 14.41
C THR A 28 8.67 15.91 14.61
N GLY A 29 9.45 16.95 14.51
CA GLY A 29 8.96 18.32 14.50
C GLY A 29 8.79 18.84 13.08
N VAL A 30 7.65 19.43 12.78
CA VAL A 30 7.48 20.27 11.59
C VAL A 30 7.81 21.69 12.00
N LEU A 31 8.90 22.26 11.49
CA LEU A 31 9.19 23.67 11.68
C LEU A 31 8.43 24.49 10.63
N TRP A 32 7.53 25.33 11.12
CA TRP A 32 6.90 26.36 10.30
C TRP A 32 7.75 27.63 10.37
N THR A 33 8.24 28.08 9.24
CA THR A 33 8.93 29.36 9.12
C THR A 33 8.10 30.29 8.25
N ILE A 34 7.97 31.54 8.67
CA ILE A 34 7.36 32.60 7.86
C ILE A 34 8.52 33.47 7.37
N SER A 35 8.84 33.38 6.07
CA SER A 35 9.79 34.26 5.42
C SER A 35 9.10 35.02 4.31
N GLY A 36 9.10 36.34 4.37
CA GLY A 36 8.45 37.17 3.35
C GLY A 36 6.93 37.04 3.26
N GLY A 37 6.25 36.67 4.37
CA GLY A 37 4.78 36.54 4.42
C GLY A 37 4.21 35.24 3.86
N VAL A 38 5.06 34.31 3.40
CA VAL A 38 4.66 32.99 2.91
C VAL A 38 5.02 31.93 3.96
N PRO A 39 4.05 31.18 4.49
CA PRO A 39 4.34 30.06 5.38
C PRO A 39 5.02 28.94 4.59
N SER A 40 6.19 28.53 5.03
CA SER A 40 6.87 27.35 4.53
C SER A 40 7.09 26.33 5.65
N SER A 41 6.90 25.06 5.38
CA SER A 41 7.16 23.98 6.33
C SER A 41 8.40 23.20 5.91
N ALA A 42 9.31 22.99 6.83
CA ALA A 42 10.45 22.09 6.65
C ALA A 42 10.38 21.00 7.72
N LEU A 43 10.56 19.74 7.31
CA LEU A 43 10.78 18.65 8.25
C LEU A 43 12.15 18.82 8.89
N ILE A 44 12.20 19.16 10.19
CA ILE A 44 13.43 19.12 10.95
C ILE A 44 13.58 17.73 11.54
N GLY A 45 14.65 17.10 11.12
CA GLY A 45 15.12 15.87 11.74
C GLY A 45 15.01 14.64 10.87
N SER A 46 15.84 14.55 9.85
CA SER A 46 16.47 13.26 9.58
C SER A 46 17.71 13.13 10.46
N ALA A 47 17.58 13.26 11.76
CA ALA A 47 18.49 12.57 12.65
C ALA A 47 18.23 11.09 12.37
N GLN A 48 19.16 10.47 11.66
CA GLN A 48 19.28 9.02 11.54
C GLN A 48 19.37 8.42 12.95
N ALA A 49 18.22 8.27 13.61
CA ALA A 49 18.07 7.22 14.58
C ALA A 49 18.08 5.95 13.75
N GLN A 50 19.24 5.30 13.65
CA GLN A 50 19.43 3.92 13.21
C GLN A 50 18.74 2.97 14.21
N GLY A 51 17.44 3.12 14.41
CA GLY A 51 16.57 2.06 14.88
C GLY A 51 16.18 1.29 13.62
N ALA A 52 16.39 -0.03 13.62
CA ALA A 52 16.09 -0.91 12.52
C ALA A 52 14.68 -0.65 11.98
N GLY A 53 14.56 0.18 10.96
CA GLY A 53 13.32 0.46 10.26
C GLY A 53 13.20 -0.47 9.07
N LEU A 54 11.98 -0.89 8.76
CA LEU A 54 11.66 -1.63 7.55
C LEU A 54 11.13 -0.63 6.51
N SER A 55 11.62 -0.73 5.28
CA SER A 55 11.02 -0.06 4.11
C SER A 55 10.77 -1.10 3.04
N PHE A 56 9.60 -1.08 2.42
CA PHE A 56 9.27 -1.95 1.30
C PHE A 56 8.50 -1.17 0.23
N LEU A 57 8.50 -1.73 -0.98
CA LEU A 57 7.88 -1.12 -2.15
C LEU A 57 6.55 -1.81 -2.44
N GLN A 58 5.51 -1.05 -2.75
CA GLN A 58 4.30 -1.56 -3.38
C GLN A 58 4.28 -1.14 -4.85
N ILE A 59 4.10 -2.13 -5.74
CA ILE A 59 3.79 -1.99 -7.16
C ILE A 59 2.42 -2.60 -7.39
N SER A 60 1.64 -2.06 -8.31
CA SER A 60 0.29 -2.55 -8.58
C SER A 60 -0.10 -2.34 -10.03
N ASP A 61 -0.99 -3.21 -10.50
CA ASP A 61 -1.73 -3.03 -11.77
C ASP A 61 -0.78 -2.72 -12.94
N SER A 62 0.19 -3.62 -13.16
CA SER A 62 1.17 -3.46 -14.23
C SER A 62 0.62 -3.82 -15.60
N HIS A 63 -0.44 -4.64 -15.67
CA HIS A 63 -1.16 -5.03 -16.88
C HIS A 63 -0.26 -5.30 -18.09
N ILE A 64 0.82 -6.05 -17.89
CA ILE A 64 1.73 -6.39 -18.99
C ILE A 64 0.97 -7.15 -20.07
N GLY A 65 1.07 -6.69 -21.31
CA GLY A 65 0.29 -7.18 -22.44
C GLY A 65 -0.89 -6.29 -22.85
N PHE A 66 -1.23 -5.26 -22.05
CA PHE A 66 -2.17 -4.23 -22.49
C PHE A 66 -1.54 -3.36 -23.60
N ASP A 67 -2.30 -3.04 -24.67
CA ASP A 67 -1.79 -2.35 -25.87
C ASP A 67 -2.78 -1.31 -26.44
N ARG A 68 -3.67 -0.75 -25.58
CA ARG A 68 -4.73 0.17 -26.02
C ARG A 68 -4.38 1.65 -25.76
N PRO A 69 -5.17 2.61 -26.28
CA PRO A 69 -4.84 4.04 -26.25
C PRO A 69 -4.57 4.66 -24.87
N ALA A 70 -5.06 4.05 -23.77
CA ALA A 70 -4.79 4.56 -22.43
C ALA A 70 -3.30 4.43 -22.04
N ASN A 71 -2.62 3.38 -22.50
CA ASN A 71 -1.18 3.23 -22.51
C ASN A 71 -0.77 2.10 -23.48
N PRO A 72 -0.25 2.40 -24.65
CA PRO A 72 0.10 1.36 -25.62
C PRO A 72 1.36 0.55 -25.24
N ASN A 73 2.08 0.91 -24.17
CA ASN A 73 3.28 0.21 -23.74
C ASN A 73 3.44 0.23 -22.20
N PRO A 74 2.65 -0.56 -21.45
CA PRO A 74 2.76 -0.63 -20.00
C PRO A 74 4.09 -1.19 -19.50
N LEU A 75 4.78 -2.01 -20.30
CA LEU A 75 6.12 -2.49 -19.95
C LEU A 75 7.10 -1.32 -19.83
N ALA A 76 7.06 -0.36 -20.74
CA ALA A 76 7.93 0.81 -20.67
C ALA A 76 7.65 1.67 -19.44
N THR A 77 6.38 1.90 -19.08
CA THR A 77 6.04 2.67 -17.87
C THR A 77 6.38 1.93 -16.58
N LEU A 78 6.29 0.60 -16.55
CA LEU A 78 6.79 -0.21 -15.45
C LEU A 78 8.32 -0.07 -15.32
N GLU A 79 9.07 -0.15 -16.42
CA GLU A 79 10.53 0.03 -16.42
C GLU A 79 10.95 1.43 -15.97
N GLU A 80 10.20 2.48 -16.34
CA GLU A 80 10.41 3.84 -15.84
C GLU A 80 10.19 3.91 -14.31
N CYS A 81 9.14 3.26 -13.78
CA CYS A 81 8.91 3.15 -12.33
C CYS A 81 10.07 2.45 -11.63
N ILE A 82 10.56 1.35 -12.18
CA ILE A 82 11.70 0.58 -11.66
C ILE A 82 12.97 1.45 -11.64
N ALA A 83 13.24 2.17 -12.73
CA ALA A 83 14.39 3.08 -12.80
C ALA A 83 14.31 4.19 -11.75
N LYS A 84 13.11 4.75 -11.53
CA LYS A 84 12.88 5.77 -10.49
C LYS A 84 13.14 5.21 -9.09
N VAL A 85 12.66 4.01 -8.78
CA VAL A 85 12.94 3.33 -7.51
C VAL A 85 14.45 3.06 -7.37
N ALA A 86 15.10 2.61 -8.43
CA ALA A 86 16.54 2.35 -8.41
C ALA A 86 17.38 3.62 -8.16
N ALA A 87 16.87 4.78 -8.49
CA ALA A 87 17.54 6.08 -8.25
C ALA A 87 17.31 6.63 -6.83
N THR A 88 16.40 6.06 -6.03
CA THR A 88 16.16 6.54 -4.66
C THR A 88 17.33 6.20 -3.73
N PRO A 89 17.69 7.09 -2.78
CA PRO A 89 18.82 6.83 -1.86
C PRO A 89 18.51 5.71 -0.85
N VAL A 90 17.24 5.56 -0.44
CA VAL A 90 16.80 4.51 0.48
C VAL A 90 16.28 3.33 -0.33
N LYS A 91 16.94 2.18 -0.20
CA LYS A 91 16.51 0.97 -0.91
C LYS A 91 15.45 0.24 -0.09
N PRO A 92 14.32 -0.17 -0.70
CA PRO A 92 13.37 -1.08 -0.07
C PRO A 92 14.02 -2.43 0.24
N ALA A 93 13.59 -3.08 1.32
CA ALA A 93 14.07 -4.42 1.68
C ALA A 93 13.49 -5.52 0.78
N PHE A 94 12.27 -5.32 0.29
CA PHE A 94 11.55 -6.20 -0.62
C PHE A 94 10.46 -5.41 -1.34
N MET A 95 9.77 -6.05 -2.28
CA MET A 95 8.59 -5.50 -2.93
C MET A 95 7.35 -6.36 -2.71
N ILE A 96 6.18 -5.72 -2.71
CA ILE A 96 4.86 -6.35 -2.81
C ILE A 96 4.24 -5.92 -4.14
N HIS A 97 3.68 -6.88 -4.89
CA HIS A 97 2.84 -6.60 -6.05
C HIS A 97 1.39 -6.93 -5.71
N THR A 98 0.52 -5.93 -5.77
CA THR A 98 -0.89 -6.07 -5.35
C THR A 98 -1.84 -6.47 -6.50
N GLY A 99 -1.34 -7.26 -7.45
CA GLY A 99 -2.14 -7.92 -8.49
C GLY A 99 -2.25 -7.14 -9.80
N ASP A 100 -2.92 -7.77 -10.77
CA ASP A 100 -2.99 -7.35 -12.17
C ASP A 100 -1.59 -7.12 -12.76
N ILE A 101 -0.74 -8.15 -12.57
CA ILE A 101 0.62 -8.20 -13.10
C ILE A 101 0.56 -8.26 -14.62
N THR A 102 -0.33 -9.11 -15.13
CA THR A 102 -0.59 -9.35 -16.55
C THR A 102 -1.93 -8.78 -16.97
N HIS A 103 -2.19 -8.71 -18.28
CA HIS A 103 -3.49 -8.29 -18.78
C HIS A 103 -4.40 -9.45 -19.17
N LEU A 104 -3.82 -10.56 -19.62
CA LEU A 104 -4.57 -11.71 -20.15
C LEU A 104 -4.07 -13.06 -19.62
N SER A 105 -3.38 -13.11 -18.48
CA SER A 105 -2.80 -14.32 -17.86
C SER A 105 -1.89 -15.14 -18.80
N LYS A 106 -1.34 -14.54 -19.86
CA LYS A 106 -0.49 -15.27 -20.81
C LYS A 106 0.90 -15.55 -20.20
N PRO A 107 1.48 -16.74 -20.42
CA PRO A 107 2.83 -17.06 -19.96
C PRO A 107 3.87 -15.99 -20.32
N LYS A 108 3.84 -15.48 -21.57
CA LYS A 108 4.76 -14.43 -22.01
C LYS A 108 4.58 -13.12 -21.24
N GLU A 109 3.36 -12.74 -20.88
CA GLU A 109 3.08 -11.52 -20.12
C GLU A 109 3.70 -11.63 -18.72
N PHE A 110 3.59 -12.79 -18.07
CA PHE A 110 4.27 -13.07 -16.82
C PHE A 110 5.80 -13.04 -16.95
N ASP A 111 6.34 -13.62 -18.03
CA ASP A 111 7.79 -13.64 -18.26
C ASP A 111 8.35 -12.23 -18.46
N ASP A 112 7.67 -11.40 -19.24
CA ASP A 112 8.04 -9.99 -19.48
C ASP A 112 7.97 -9.17 -18.17
N ALA A 113 6.91 -9.37 -17.36
CA ALA A 113 6.77 -8.75 -16.04
C ALA A 113 7.91 -9.18 -15.10
N ALA A 114 8.17 -10.48 -15.00
CA ALA A 114 9.22 -11.02 -14.14
C ALA A 114 10.60 -10.50 -14.55
N GLN A 115 10.88 -10.41 -15.86
CA GLN A 115 12.14 -9.86 -16.38
C GLN A 115 12.29 -8.37 -15.99
N ALA A 116 11.24 -7.57 -16.13
CA ALA A 116 11.28 -6.16 -15.74
C ALA A 116 11.50 -6.01 -14.24
N LEU A 117 10.69 -6.67 -13.41
CA LEU A 117 10.73 -6.60 -11.94
C LEU A 117 12.07 -7.10 -11.38
N SER A 118 12.73 -8.07 -12.02
CA SER A 118 14.05 -8.58 -11.60
C SER A 118 15.14 -7.51 -11.56
N LYS A 119 14.98 -6.41 -12.32
CA LYS A 119 15.92 -5.28 -12.34
C LYS A 119 15.96 -4.54 -11.00
N LEU A 120 14.93 -4.66 -10.17
CA LEU A 120 14.90 -4.12 -8.80
C LEU A 120 15.90 -4.82 -7.88
N LYS A 121 16.22 -6.10 -8.15
CA LYS A 121 17.06 -6.96 -7.28
C LYS A 121 16.51 -7.05 -5.86
N LEU A 122 15.19 -7.13 -5.74
CA LEU A 122 14.44 -7.26 -4.49
C LEU A 122 13.70 -8.59 -4.49
N ASP A 123 13.56 -9.18 -3.31
CA ASP A 123 12.60 -10.28 -3.13
C ASP A 123 11.17 -9.75 -3.36
N GLY A 124 10.36 -10.52 -4.06
CA GLY A 124 9.00 -10.14 -4.42
C GLY A 124 7.95 -10.98 -3.71
N HIS A 125 6.95 -10.31 -3.16
CA HIS A 125 5.74 -10.91 -2.61
C HIS A 125 4.55 -10.51 -3.49
N TYR A 126 3.73 -11.48 -3.91
CA TYR A 126 2.70 -11.27 -4.92
C TYR A 126 1.35 -11.74 -4.42
N VAL A 127 0.29 -11.05 -4.81
CA VAL A 127 -1.08 -11.57 -4.84
C VAL A 127 -1.64 -11.38 -6.25
N PRO A 128 -2.52 -12.25 -6.75
CA PRO A 128 -3.09 -12.07 -8.09
C PRO A 128 -4.15 -10.99 -8.11
N GLY A 129 -4.30 -10.30 -9.24
CA GLY A 129 -5.50 -9.59 -9.64
C GLY A 129 -6.40 -10.48 -10.49
N GLU A 130 -7.58 -9.98 -10.87
CA GLU A 130 -8.52 -10.73 -11.70
C GLU A 130 -7.96 -11.03 -13.09
N HIS A 131 -7.10 -10.14 -13.63
CA HIS A 131 -6.42 -10.33 -14.90
C HIS A 131 -5.33 -11.40 -14.87
N ASP A 132 -4.89 -11.84 -13.69
CA ASP A 132 -3.85 -12.87 -13.52
C ASP A 132 -4.43 -14.28 -13.41
N VAL A 133 -5.77 -14.43 -13.34
CA VAL A 133 -6.46 -15.70 -13.07
C VAL A 133 -7.54 -16.04 -14.11
N ILE A 134 -7.51 -15.38 -15.27
CA ILE A 134 -8.46 -15.62 -16.38
C ILE A 134 -8.02 -16.74 -17.35
N ASP A 135 -6.94 -17.45 -17.05
CA ASP A 135 -6.53 -18.62 -17.78
C ASP A 135 -7.54 -19.76 -17.64
N GLU A 136 -7.51 -20.75 -18.53
CA GLU A 136 -8.46 -21.88 -18.56
C GLU A 136 -8.48 -22.68 -17.25
N GLU A 137 -7.39 -22.64 -16.48
CA GLU A 137 -7.21 -23.37 -15.23
C GLU A 137 -7.24 -22.43 -13.99
N THR A 138 -7.89 -21.29 -14.12
CA THR A 138 -8.18 -20.32 -13.04
C THR A 138 -6.95 -20.00 -12.18
N GLY A 139 -5.94 -19.35 -12.79
CA GLY A 139 -4.75 -18.87 -12.12
C GLY A 139 -3.60 -19.88 -12.02
N LYS A 140 -3.61 -20.97 -12.79
CA LYS A 140 -2.50 -21.92 -12.80
C LYS A 140 -1.19 -21.26 -13.21
N ALA A 141 -1.20 -20.45 -14.28
CA ALA A 141 -0.01 -19.75 -14.74
C ALA A 141 0.57 -18.81 -13.68
N TYR A 142 -0.27 -18.18 -12.88
CA TYR A 142 0.12 -17.39 -11.71
C TYR A 142 0.73 -18.27 -10.61
N LEU A 143 0.03 -19.34 -10.20
CA LEU A 143 0.47 -20.22 -9.11
C LEU A 143 1.78 -20.92 -9.40
N GLU A 144 2.03 -21.33 -10.65
CA GLU A 144 3.31 -21.94 -11.06
C GLU A 144 4.51 -20.98 -10.84
N ARG A 145 4.31 -19.68 -10.95
CA ARG A 145 5.35 -18.65 -10.77
C ARG A 145 5.46 -18.12 -9.36
N TYR A 146 4.34 -17.82 -8.75
CA TYR A 146 4.29 -17.07 -7.48
C TYR A 146 3.67 -17.85 -6.33
N GLY A 147 3.06 -19.00 -6.59
CA GLY A 147 2.34 -19.80 -5.58
C GLY A 147 3.22 -20.65 -4.68
N LYS A 148 4.56 -20.63 -4.82
CA LYS A 148 5.45 -21.46 -3.99
C LYS A 148 5.30 -21.13 -2.50
N GLY A 149 4.85 -22.10 -1.72
CA GLY A 149 4.61 -21.96 -0.29
C GLY A 149 3.27 -21.32 0.08
N ALA A 150 2.49 -20.86 -0.90
CA ALA A 150 1.15 -20.37 -0.70
C ALA A 150 0.14 -21.49 -0.49
N ARG A 151 -1.06 -21.14 -0.03
CA ARG A 151 -2.20 -22.05 0.17
C ARG A 151 -3.35 -21.70 -0.76
N GLY A 152 -4.20 -22.66 -1.04
CA GLY A 152 -5.39 -22.51 -1.89
C GLY A 152 -5.08 -21.78 -3.20
N ALA A 153 -5.77 -20.70 -3.48
CA ALA A 153 -5.58 -19.89 -4.68
C ALA A 153 -4.38 -18.92 -4.60
N GLY A 154 -3.49 -19.06 -3.62
CA GLY A 154 -2.27 -18.26 -3.55
C GLY A 154 -2.14 -17.37 -2.32
N TRP A 155 -2.96 -17.55 -1.27
CA TRP A 155 -2.80 -16.77 -0.03
C TRP A 155 -1.70 -17.31 0.89
N TYR A 156 -1.05 -16.44 1.64
CA TYR A 156 0.05 -16.77 2.54
C TYR A 156 0.35 -15.64 3.53
N SER A 157 1.24 -15.91 4.47
CA SER A 157 1.76 -14.90 5.39
C SER A 157 3.26 -15.07 5.63
N PHE A 158 3.90 -14.02 6.11
CA PHE A 158 5.30 -14.04 6.54
C PHE A 158 5.55 -12.95 7.59
N ASP A 159 6.61 -13.12 8.37
CA ASP A 159 7.05 -12.14 9.37
C ASP A 159 8.36 -11.49 8.92
N GLN A 160 8.44 -10.17 8.99
CA GLN A 160 9.70 -9.45 8.72
C GLN A 160 9.81 -8.21 9.60
N SER A 161 10.96 -8.07 10.27
CA SER A 161 11.28 -6.91 11.12
C SER A 161 10.21 -6.59 12.18
N GLY A 162 9.54 -7.62 12.73
CA GLY A 162 8.51 -7.47 13.74
C GLY A 162 7.13 -7.07 13.21
N VAL A 163 6.95 -7.04 11.90
CA VAL A 163 5.66 -6.83 11.21
C VAL A 163 5.19 -8.16 10.65
N HIS A 164 3.91 -8.45 10.78
CA HIS A 164 3.27 -9.62 10.18
C HIS A 164 2.56 -9.23 8.88
N PHE A 165 2.94 -9.86 7.77
CA PHE A 165 2.44 -9.61 6.43
C PHE A 165 1.51 -10.73 6.01
N ILE A 166 0.37 -10.39 5.41
CA ILE A 166 -0.68 -11.32 5.01
C ILE A 166 -1.11 -10.99 3.58
N GLY A 167 -0.79 -11.87 2.64
CA GLY A 167 -1.28 -11.82 1.26
C GLY A 167 -2.60 -12.56 1.14
N LEU A 168 -3.67 -11.85 0.80
CA LEU A 168 -5.01 -12.41 0.60
C LEU A 168 -5.38 -12.43 -0.88
N VAL A 169 -6.13 -13.43 -1.31
CA VAL A 169 -6.63 -13.59 -2.67
C VAL A 169 -8.15 -13.41 -2.65
N ASN A 170 -8.64 -12.42 -3.38
CA ASN A 170 -10.07 -12.10 -3.42
C ASN A 170 -10.65 -11.95 -4.83
N VAL A 171 -9.95 -12.53 -5.84
CA VAL A 171 -10.27 -12.38 -7.27
C VAL A 171 -10.75 -13.68 -7.95
N VAL A 172 -10.65 -14.83 -7.28
CA VAL A 172 -10.96 -16.14 -7.89
C VAL A 172 -12.47 -16.42 -7.92
N ASN A 173 -13.21 -15.98 -6.90
CA ASN A 173 -14.65 -16.24 -6.76
C ASN A 173 -15.45 -14.93 -6.71
N LEU A 174 -15.30 -14.10 -7.74
CA LEU A 174 -15.97 -12.81 -7.81
C LEU A 174 -17.50 -12.96 -7.64
N LYS A 175 -18.10 -12.00 -6.95
CA LYS A 175 -19.54 -11.90 -6.72
C LYS A 175 -20.19 -10.97 -7.74
N ALA A 176 -21.50 -10.78 -7.60
CA ALA A 176 -22.25 -9.90 -8.48
C ALA A 176 -21.58 -8.51 -8.61
N GLY A 177 -21.56 -7.98 -9.82
CA GLY A 177 -20.90 -6.71 -10.11
C GLY A 177 -19.37 -6.73 -10.13
N GLY A 178 -18.74 -7.92 -10.02
CA GLY A 178 -17.27 -8.04 -9.96
C GLY A 178 -16.67 -7.84 -8.58
N MET A 179 -17.51 -7.83 -7.53
CA MET A 179 -17.03 -7.70 -6.14
C MET A 179 -16.11 -8.86 -5.75
N GLY A 180 -15.01 -8.53 -5.09
CA GLY A 180 -14.07 -9.50 -4.54
C GLY A 180 -14.70 -10.39 -3.46
N ASN A 181 -14.12 -11.58 -3.27
CA ASN A 181 -14.56 -12.52 -2.24
C ASN A 181 -13.39 -13.36 -1.73
N LEU A 182 -13.18 -13.39 -0.43
CA LEU A 182 -12.13 -14.20 0.21
C LEU A 182 -12.54 -15.67 0.33
N GLY A 183 -13.79 -15.93 0.70
CA GLY A 183 -14.31 -17.27 0.94
C GLY A 183 -13.98 -17.82 2.33
N ASP A 184 -14.81 -18.81 2.76
CA ASP A 184 -14.74 -19.30 4.14
C ASP A 184 -13.45 -20.09 4.43
N GLU A 185 -12.84 -20.78 3.46
CA GLU A 185 -11.56 -21.49 3.64
C GLU A 185 -10.43 -20.54 3.97
N GLN A 186 -10.28 -19.46 3.19
CA GLN A 186 -9.24 -18.44 3.42
C GLN A 186 -9.49 -17.68 4.73
N LEU A 187 -10.75 -17.39 5.06
CA LEU A 187 -11.10 -16.75 6.33
C LEU A 187 -10.78 -17.63 7.54
N ALA A 188 -11.02 -18.94 7.45
CA ALA A 188 -10.64 -19.90 8.49
C ALA A 188 -9.10 -19.97 8.64
N TRP A 189 -8.38 -20.01 7.52
CA TRP A 189 -6.91 -19.94 7.54
C TRP A 189 -6.42 -18.63 8.17
N LEU A 190 -6.99 -17.49 7.81
CA LEU A 190 -6.63 -16.18 8.37
C LEU A 190 -6.83 -16.17 9.90
N ALA A 191 -7.94 -16.73 10.38
CA ALA A 191 -8.19 -16.84 11.82
C ALA A 191 -7.13 -17.69 12.51
N ASP A 192 -6.67 -18.78 11.89
CA ASP A 192 -5.62 -19.64 12.43
C ASP A 192 -4.24 -18.97 12.39
N ASP A 193 -3.91 -18.29 11.30
CA ASP A 193 -2.65 -17.57 11.11
C ASP A 193 -2.45 -16.45 12.15
N LEU A 194 -3.52 -15.77 12.49
CA LEU A 194 -3.50 -14.73 13.51
C LEU A 194 -3.42 -15.28 14.95
N LYS A 195 -3.69 -16.57 15.19
CA LYS A 195 -3.57 -17.17 16.51
C LYS A 195 -2.14 -17.03 17.03
N GLY A 196 -1.99 -16.63 18.29
CA GLY A 196 -0.68 -16.45 18.91
C GLY A 196 0.05 -15.15 18.58
N LYS A 197 -0.42 -14.35 17.62
CA LYS A 197 0.12 -13.01 17.40
C LYS A 197 -0.35 -12.06 18.49
N SER A 198 0.58 -11.26 19.03
CA SER A 198 0.28 -10.23 20.02
C SER A 198 -0.60 -9.14 19.43
N ASN A 199 -1.50 -8.56 20.21
CA ASN A 199 -2.31 -7.41 19.80
C ASN A 199 -1.44 -6.18 19.44
N SER A 200 -0.21 -6.11 19.93
CA SER A 200 0.77 -5.07 19.60
C SER A 200 1.56 -5.34 18.31
N THR A 201 1.42 -6.54 17.70
CA THR A 201 2.08 -6.84 16.41
C THR A 201 1.46 -6.00 15.32
N PRO A 202 2.22 -5.15 14.59
CA PRO A 202 1.73 -4.47 13.42
C PRO A 202 1.38 -5.48 12.31
N ILE A 203 0.22 -5.32 11.71
CA ILE A 203 -0.27 -6.18 10.63
C ILE A 203 -0.28 -5.40 9.32
N VAL A 204 0.26 -5.98 8.27
CA VAL A 204 0.10 -5.52 6.89
C VAL A 204 -0.66 -6.57 6.10
N VAL A 205 -1.84 -6.22 5.64
CA VAL A 205 -2.62 -7.04 4.71
C VAL A 205 -2.47 -6.47 3.32
N PHE A 206 -2.24 -7.30 2.33
CA PHE A 206 -2.25 -6.90 0.93
C PHE A 206 -3.12 -7.85 0.12
N ALA A 207 -3.99 -7.27 -0.71
CA ALA A 207 -4.91 -7.97 -1.59
C ALA A 207 -5.15 -7.09 -2.82
N HIS A 208 -5.66 -7.64 -3.91
CA HIS A 208 -5.89 -6.84 -5.11
C HIS A 208 -7.09 -5.91 -4.93
N ILE A 209 -8.30 -6.45 -4.84
CA ILE A 209 -9.53 -5.65 -4.68
C ILE A 209 -9.59 -5.06 -3.26
N PRO A 210 -9.98 -3.78 -3.09
CA PRO A 210 -10.08 -3.15 -1.78
C PRO A 210 -10.91 -3.96 -0.77
N LEU A 211 -10.41 -4.05 0.48
CA LEU A 211 -11.15 -4.67 1.58
C LEU A 211 -12.22 -3.73 2.18
N TRP A 212 -12.41 -2.55 1.63
CA TRP A 212 -13.59 -1.70 1.92
C TRP A 212 -14.33 -1.42 0.64
N THR A 213 -15.63 -1.21 0.73
CA THR A 213 -16.46 -0.90 -0.43
C THR A 213 -16.30 0.55 -0.83
N VAL A 214 -15.81 0.79 -2.05
CA VAL A 214 -15.61 2.11 -2.66
C VAL A 214 -16.76 2.40 -3.65
N ALA A 215 -16.99 1.50 -4.58
CA ALA A 215 -18.05 1.60 -5.60
C ALA A 215 -18.50 0.16 -5.94
N PRO A 216 -19.52 -0.37 -5.25
CA PRO A 216 -19.91 -1.77 -5.40
C PRO A 216 -20.43 -2.08 -6.81
N GLU A 217 -21.07 -1.11 -7.45
CA GLU A 217 -21.55 -1.21 -8.84
C GLU A 217 -20.40 -1.32 -9.87
N TRP A 218 -19.17 -1.02 -9.47
CA TRP A 218 -17.96 -1.15 -10.28
C TRP A 218 -17.09 -2.33 -9.84
N GLY A 219 -17.53 -3.15 -8.90
CA GLY A 219 -16.73 -4.22 -8.33
C GLY A 219 -15.62 -3.73 -7.38
N TRP A 220 -15.65 -2.46 -6.96
CA TRP A 220 -14.62 -1.86 -6.13
C TRP A 220 -14.88 -2.08 -4.64
N GLY A 221 -14.70 -3.30 -4.22
CA GLY A 221 -14.84 -3.74 -2.84
C GLY A 221 -14.87 -5.26 -2.73
N THR A 222 -14.70 -5.78 -1.52
CA THR A 222 -14.72 -7.19 -1.19
C THR A 222 -15.96 -7.50 -0.33
N GLU A 223 -16.82 -8.39 -0.80
CA GLU A 223 -18.16 -8.62 -0.21
C GLU A 223 -18.09 -9.12 1.23
N ASP A 224 -17.21 -10.07 1.50
CA ASP A 224 -17.05 -10.69 2.82
C ASP A 224 -15.92 -10.06 3.67
N SER A 225 -15.42 -8.88 3.28
CA SER A 225 -14.34 -8.17 3.96
C SER A 225 -14.61 -7.90 5.44
N ALA A 226 -15.87 -7.69 5.83
CA ALA A 226 -16.24 -7.48 7.23
C ALA A 226 -15.82 -8.64 8.14
N LYS A 227 -15.84 -9.89 7.63
CA LYS A 227 -15.38 -11.07 8.36
C LYS A 227 -13.87 -11.02 8.61
N ALA A 228 -13.07 -10.66 7.59
CA ALA A 228 -11.63 -10.50 7.73
C ALA A 228 -11.27 -9.35 8.67
N LEU A 229 -11.92 -8.19 8.51
CA LEU A 229 -11.69 -7.01 9.36
C LEU A 229 -12.04 -7.27 10.82
N ALA A 230 -13.06 -8.08 11.10
CA ALA A 230 -13.40 -8.50 12.47
C ALA A 230 -12.26 -9.32 13.13
N LEU A 231 -11.56 -10.17 12.38
CA LEU A 231 -10.39 -10.91 12.87
C LEU A 231 -9.20 -9.98 13.19
N LEU A 232 -9.10 -8.87 12.47
CA LEU A 232 -8.04 -7.87 12.61
C LEU A 232 -8.34 -6.80 13.67
N ALA A 233 -9.56 -6.71 14.18
CA ALA A 233 -10.01 -5.64 15.07
C ALA A 233 -9.22 -5.55 16.40
N ARG A 234 -8.64 -6.66 16.87
CA ARG A 234 -7.89 -6.72 18.13
C ARG A 234 -6.47 -6.14 18.05
N PHE A 235 -5.92 -5.94 16.85
CA PHE A 235 -4.56 -5.43 16.66
C PHE A 235 -4.51 -3.90 16.76
N GLY A 236 -3.47 -3.37 17.39
CA GLY A 236 -3.33 -1.91 17.56
C GLY A 236 -3.02 -1.14 16.28
N SER A 237 -2.48 -1.82 15.24
CA SER A 237 -2.13 -1.22 13.95
C SER A 237 -2.32 -2.23 12.83
N VAL A 238 -3.21 -1.91 11.89
CA VAL A 238 -3.44 -2.68 10.68
C VAL A 238 -3.31 -1.74 9.48
N THR A 239 -2.51 -2.13 8.48
CA THR A 239 -2.41 -1.43 7.21
C THR A 239 -2.88 -2.37 6.10
N VAL A 240 -3.84 -1.93 5.29
CA VAL A 240 -4.38 -2.69 4.16
C VAL A 240 -3.96 -1.99 2.87
N LEU A 241 -3.23 -2.71 2.02
CA LEU A 241 -2.70 -2.22 0.75
C LEU A 241 -3.42 -2.93 -0.41
N ASN A 242 -3.97 -2.15 -1.33
CA ASN A 242 -4.73 -2.65 -2.46
C ASN A 242 -4.30 -2.01 -3.78
N GLY A 243 -4.69 -2.62 -4.90
CA GLY A 243 -4.65 -2.10 -6.25
C GLY A 243 -6.05 -1.90 -6.83
N HIS A 244 -6.28 -2.44 -8.03
CA HIS A 244 -7.55 -2.59 -8.72
C HIS A 244 -8.18 -1.28 -9.24
N ILE A 245 -8.23 -0.24 -8.42
CA ILE A 245 -8.91 1.00 -8.78
C ILE A 245 -8.03 2.03 -9.48
N HIS A 246 -6.73 1.77 -9.60
CA HIS A 246 -5.72 2.61 -10.27
C HIS A 246 -5.70 4.08 -9.81
N GLN A 247 -6.12 4.34 -8.58
CA GLN A 247 -6.17 5.67 -7.99
C GLN A 247 -5.66 5.62 -6.55
N LEU A 248 -5.10 6.73 -6.09
CA LEU A 248 -4.78 6.90 -4.69
C LEU A 248 -6.04 7.19 -3.89
N MET A 249 -6.40 6.27 -3.03
CA MET A 249 -7.43 6.48 -2.04
C MET A 249 -6.92 6.05 -0.67
N GLN A 250 -7.26 6.81 0.35
CA GLN A 250 -6.94 6.49 1.73
C GLN A 250 -8.20 6.59 2.59
N LYS A 251 -8.33 5.63 3.50
CA LYS A 251 -9.36 5.65 4.54
C LYS A 251 -8.73 5.19 5.85
N VAL A 252 -9.08 5.83 6.95
CA VAL A 252 -8.74 5.35 8.29
C VAL A 252 -10.03 5.05 9.02
N GLU A 253 -10.15 3.83 9.53
CA GLU A 253 -11.31 3.38 10.29
C GLU A 253 -10.83 2.60 11.51
N GLY A 254 -10.98 3.16 12.69
CA GLY A 254 -10.47 2.60 13.92
C GLY A 254 -8.94 2.39 13.88
N ASN A 255 -8.54 1.14 14.03
CA ASN A 255 -7.14 0.71 13.98
C ASN A 255 -6.62 0.41 12.56
N VAL A 256 -7.48 0.47 11.54
CA VAL A 256 -7.16 0.09 10.17
C VAL A 256 -6.91 1.32 9.30
N THR A 257 -5.78 1.34 8.61
CA THR A 257 -5.48 2.28 7.53
C THR A 257 -5.57 1.53 6.21
N PHE A 258 -6.48 1.94 5.33
CA PHE A 258 -6.61 1.44 3.97
C PHE A 258 -5.90 2.38 3.01
N HIS A 259 -5.22 1.81 2.01
CA HIS A 259 -4.55 2.55 0.96
C HIS A 259 -4.62 1.78 -0.36
N THR A 260 -4.99 2.46 -1.43
CA THR A 260 -4.91 1.93 -2.79
C THR A 260 -3.77 2.58 -3.55
N ALA A 261 -3.03 1.78 -4.31
CA ALA A 261 -1.91 2.26 -5.09
C ALA A 261 -2.33 2.86 -6.44
N ARG A 262 -1.45 3.66 -7.02
CA ARG A 262 -1.48 3.96 -8.45
C ARG A 262 -1.15 2.71 -9.24
N SER A 263 -1.72 2.58 -10.44
CA SER A 263 -1.26 1.63 -11.45
C SER A 263 0.10 2.07 -12.02
N THR A 264 0.88 1.12 -12.50
CA THR A 264 2.03 1.43 -13.36
C THR A 264 1.67 1.42 -14.84
N ALA A 265 0.44 0.99 -15.20
CA ALA A 265 -0.02 0.87 -16.58
C ALA A 265 -0.90 2.05 -17.03
N PHE A 266 -2.06 2.25 -16.45
CA PHE A 266 -3.01 3.29 -16.84
C PHE A 266 -3.91 3.72 -15.68
N PRO A 267 -4.46 4.95 -15.69
CA PRO A 267 -5.44 5.38 -14.69
C PRO A 267 -6.85 4.88 -15.04
N GLN A 268 -7.72 4.83 -14.04
CA GLN A 268 -9.16 4.65 -14.19
C GLN A 268 -9.92 5.94 -13.85
N PRO A 269 -11.18 6.12 -14.30
CA PRO A 269 -12.00 7.26 -13.92
C PRO A 269 -12.43 7.14 -12.45
N ALA A 270 -12.71 8.28 -11.79
CA ALA A 270 -13.33 8.26 -10.49
C ALA A 270 -14.82 7.88 -10.58
N PRO A 271 -15.39 7.18 -9.59
CA PRO A 271 -16.82 6.89 -9.56
C PRO A 271 -17.67 8.13 -9.75
N GLY A 272 -18.73 8.05 -10.55
CA GLY A 272 -19.59 9.16 -10.89
C GLY A 272 -19.05 10.08 -12.02
N THR A 273 -17.81 9.91 -12.50
CA THR A 273 -17.25 10.69 -13.62
C THR A 273 -17.28 9.96 -14.96
N ALA A 274 -17.62 8.66 -14.94
CA ALA A 274 -17.81 7.82 -16.10
C ALA A 274 -18.91 6.77 -15.84
N PRO A 275 -19.47 6.14 -16.88
CA PRO A 275 -20.52 5.14 -16.71
C PRO A 275 -20.01 3.80 -16.15
N SER A 276 -18.72 3.50 -16.28
CA SER A 276 -18.11 2.23 -15.84
C SER A 276 -16.62 2.43 -15.53
N PRO A 277 -16.01 1.51 -14.77
CA PRO A 277 -14.56 1.46 -14.61
C PRO A 277 -13.88 1.09 -15.93
N GLY A 278 -12.58 1.23 -15.99
CA GLY A 278 -11.75 0.80 -17.11
C GLY A 278 -10.66 1.79 -17.48
N PRO A 279 -9.84 1.46 -18.48
CA PRO A 279 -8.70 2.29 -18.87
C PRO A 279 -9.11 3.67 -19.32
N LYS A 280 -8.66 4.70 -18.60
CA LYS A 280 -8.93 6.11 -18.93
C LYS A 280 -7.84 6.66 -19.86
N VAL A 281 -8.24 7.11 -21.03
CA VAL A 281 -7.34 7.84 -21.93
C VAL A 281 -7.16 9.27 -21.42
N VAL A 282 -5.91 9.68 -21.28
CA VAL A 282 -5.51 11.02 -20.87
C VAL A 282 -4.46 11.58 -21.84
N PRO A 283 -4.23 12.90 -21.90
CA PRO A 283 -3.12 13.47 -22.67
C PRO A 283 -1.78 12.83 -22.30
N ALA A 284 -0.92 12.58 -23.30
CA ALA A 284 0.34 11.86 -23.10
C ALA A 284 1.28 12.50 -22.04
N ASN A 285 1.23 13.82 -21.91
CA ASN A 285 1.98 14.58 -20.91
C ASN A 285 1.41 14.47 -19.49
N GLU A 286 0.18 13.99 -19.32
CA GLU A 286 -0.48 13.81 -18.02
C GLU A 286 -0.32 12.37 -17.49
N LEU A 287 -0.20 11.39 -18.41
CA LEU A 287 -0.20 9.97 -18.05
C LEU A 287 0.77 9.66 -16.91
N ARG A 288 2.03 10.08 -17.04
CA ARG A 288 3.07 9.80 -16.03
C ARG A 288 2.83 10.43 -14.67
N GLY A 289 2.06 11.50 -14.59
CA GLY A 289 1.59 12.11 -13.34
C GLY A 289 0.55 11.27 -12.60
N LEU A 290 -0.12 10.36 -13.30
CA LEU A 290 -1.16 9.48 -12.77
C LEU A 290 -0.66 8.07 -12.45
N LEU A 291 0.50 7.69 -13.00
CA LEU A 291 1.17 6.42 -12.73
C LEU A 291 2.18 6.55 -11.59
N GLY A 292 2.53 5.43 -10.96
CA GLY A 292 3.54 5.49 -9.91
C GLY A 292 3.67 4.24 -9.06
N VAL A 293 4.40 4.40 -7.96
CA VAL A 293 4.67 3.35 -6.97
C VAL A 293 4.49 3.92 -5.56
N THR A 294 4.31 3.04 -4.58
CA THR A 294 4.16 3.41 -3.19
C THR A 294 5.30 2.84 -2.35
N ASN A 295 5.97 3.68 -1.58
CA ASN A 295 6.94 3.25 -0.59
C ASN A 295 6.30 3.22 0.79
N VAL A 296 6.43 2.11 1.50
CA VAL A 296 5.89 1.94 2.84
C VAL A 296 7.05 1.74 3.81
N SER A 297 7.06 2.48 4.90
CA SER A 297 8.10 2.36 5.92
C SER A 297 7.51 2.17 7.31
N TYR A 298 8.18 1.34 8.09
CA TYR A 298 7.88 1.06 9.48
C TYR A 298 9.11 1.36 10.35
N ARG A 299 8.90 2.02 11.46
CA ARG A 299 9.91 2.20 12.50
C ARG A 299 9.50 1.40 13.73
N VAL A 300 10.40 0.58 14.24
CA VAL A 300 10.16 -0.19 15.45
C VAL A 300 9.74 0.74 16.60
N GLY A 301 8.63 0.42 17.26
CA GLY A 301 8.03 1.23 18.31
C GLY A 301 6.97 2.22 17.85
N ASN A 302 6.80 2.46 16.54
CA ASN A 302 5.68 3.23 16.03
C ASN A 302 4.44 2.34 15.82
N ALA A 303 3.26 2.86 16.17
CA ALA A 303 2.02 2.12 15.98
C ALA A 303 1.61 2.01 14.50
N LYS A 304 1.97 2.99 13.66
CA LYS A 304 1.52 3.08 12.25
C LYS A 304 2.69 3.08 11.28
N LEU A 305 2.46 2.52 10.09
CA LEU A 305 3.37 2.60 8.96
C LEU A 305 3.21 3.96 8.26
N ALA A 306 4.30 4.50 7.74
CA ALA A 306 4.26 5.66 6.87
C ALA A 306 4.16 5.21 5.42
N ILE A 307 3.23 5.78 4.66
CA ILE A 307 2.97 5.49 3.26
C ILE A 307 3.33 6.73 2.44
N THR A 308 4.16 6.56 1.42
CA THR A 308 4.63 7.64 0.56
C THR A 308 4.43 7.27 -0.91
N ASP A 309 3.52 7.94 -1.56
CA ASP A 309 3.25 7.74 -2.98
C ASP A 309 4.17 8.58 -3.84
N THR A 310 4.71 7.97 -4.89
CA THR A 310 5.61 8.62 -5.83
C THR A 310 5.05 8.49 -7.23
N ALA A 311 4.66 9.61 -7.83
CA ALA A 311 4.25 9.63 -9.23
C ALA A 311 5.45 9.37 -10.15
N LEU A 312 5.19 8.82 -11.34
CA LEU A 312 6.24 8.58 -12.34
C LEU A 312 6.78 9.90 -12.89
N ALA A 313 5.92 10.88 -13.18
CA ALA A 313 6.36 12.25 -13.43
C ALA A 313 6.59 12.99 -12.10
N GLY A 314 7.68 13.73 -12.00
CA GLY A 314 8.02 14.54 -10.83
C GLY A 314 9.51 14.77 -10.72
#